data_ff2ee20cca52273a84f93ed436fd1049
#
_entry.id   ff2ee20cca52273a84f93ed436fd1049
#
_cell.length_a   1.000
_cell.length_b   1.000
_cell.length_c   1.000
_cell.angle_alpha   90.00
_cell.angle_beta   90.00
_cell.angle_gamma   90.00
#
_symmetry.space_group_name_H-M   'P 1'
#
loop_
_entity.id
_entity.type
_entity.pdbx_description
1 polymer ?
#
loop_
_entity_poly.entity_id
_entity_poly.type
_entity_poly.pdbx_seq_one_letter_code
_entity_poly.pdbx_strand_id
1 'polypeptide(L)'
;MKKWISLLVAAVVILALAACGKSESAKEKTNKLVVGASNVPHAEILEQAKPILKEKGIELEIVTFQDYVLPNKALADKELDANYFQHIPYLEAQMKEHGYDFVNAGGIHIEPIGVYSKKYKSLEELPNGAKIIMSNSVADHGRILSMLEEKGLIKLKDGVDKTKATVDDIVENPKNLVFEADVEAGLLPQVYKNNEGDAVLINANYALDAGLDPAKDPIAVESPENNPYVNIIAVRKGDETRKEIQTLVEVLQSKDIQDFILEKYNGAVIPATK
;
A
#
# COMPACT_ATOMS: atom_id res chain seq x y z
N MET A 1 -20.72 -74.57 -27.26
CA MET A 1 -21.34 -73.27 -27.53
C MET A 1 -21.36 -72.37 -26.30
N LYS A 2 -21.72 -72.81 -25.09
CA LYS A 2 -21.78 -71.96 -23.89
C LYS A 2 -20.44 -71.33 -23.45
N LYS A 3 -19.29 -72.02 -23.69
CA LYS A 3 -17.95 -71.52 -23.27
C LYS A 3 -17.44 -70.38 -24.16
N TRP A 4 -17.87 -70.26 -25.41
CA TRP A 4 -17.43 -69.24 -26.34
C TRP A 4 -18.21 -67.97 -26.19
N ILE A 5 -19.45 -68.03 -25.73
CA ILE A 5 -20.27 -66.82 -25.39
C ILE A 5 -19.74 -66.13 -24.16
N SER A 6 -19.24 -66.84 -23.15
CA SER A 6 -18.64 -66.26 -21.95
C SER A 6 -17.35 -65.47 -22.22
N LEU A 7 -16.55 -65.92 -23.21
CA LEU A 7 -15.33 -65.22 -23.62
C LEU A 7 -15.63 -63.92 -24.40
N LEU A 8 -16.69 -63.88 -25.20
CA LEU A 8 -17.11 -62.73 -25.95
C LEU A 8 -17.70 -61.64 -25.03
N VAL A 9 -18.44 -61.98 -23.98
CA VAL A 9 -18.99 -61.05 -22.99
C VAL A 9 -17.88 -60.44 -22.14
N ALA A 10 -16.84 -61.28 -21.78
CA ALA A 10 -15.70 -60.71 -21.02
C ALA A 10 -14.85 -59.72 -21.85
N ALA A 11 -14.70 -59.96 -23.17
CA ALA A 11 -13.98 -59.04 -24.05
C ALA A 11 -14.71 -57.71 -24.27
N VAL A 12 -16.05 -57.70 -24.33
CA VAL A 12 -16.87 -56.49 -24.47
C VAL A 12 -16.85 -55.64 -23.18
N VAL A 13 -16.82 -56.27 -21.99
CA VAL A 13 -16.75 -55.57 -20.72
C VAL A 13 -15.37 -54.89 -20.52
N ILE A 14 -14.28 -55.50 -21.01
CA ILE A 14 -12.93 -54.91 -20.94
C ILE A 14 -12.82 -53.68 -21.89
N LEU A 15 -13.44 -53.74 -23.06
CA LEU A 15 -13.48 -52.60 -24.01
C LEU A 15 -14.35 -51.44 -23.51
N ALA A 16 -15.39 -51.69 -22.74
CA ALA A 16 -16.25 -50.64 -22.16
C ALA A 16 -15.57 -49.91 -21.01
N LEU A 17 -14.62 -50.51 -20.28
CA LEU A 17 -13.84 -49.87 -19.22
C LEU A 17 -12.71 -49.00 -19.77
N ALA A 18 -12.24 -49.23 -20.99
CA ALA A 18 -11.21 -48.44 -21.65
C ALA A 18 -11.80 -47.13 -22.30
N ALA A 19 -13.11 -47.05 -22.51
CA ALA A 19 -13.77 -45.87 -23.11
C ALA A 19 -14.20 -44.79 -22.09
N CYS A 20 -14.06 -45.06 -20.78
CA CYS A 20 -14.30 -44.09 -19.71
C CYS A 20 -13.01 -43.44 -19.15
N GLY A 21 -11.93 -43.45 -19.92
CA GLY A 21 -10.82 -42.56 -19.75
C GLY A 21 -11.29 -41.13 -20.08
N LYS A 22 -12.07 -40.50 -19.18
CA LYS A 22 -12.23 -39.07 -19.18
C LYS A 22 -10.83 -38.48 -19.20
N SER A 23 -10.46 -37.84 -20.30
CA SER A 23 -9.49 -36.80 -20.33
C SER A 23 -9.96 -35.80 -19.25
N GLU A 24 -9.44 -35.91 -18.04
CA GLU A 24 -9.36 -34.77 -17.17
C GLU A 24 -8.56 -33.74 -17.97
N SER A 25 -9.29 -32.79 -18.59
CA SER A 25 -8.67 -31.53 -18.95
C SER A 25 -7.92 -31.13 -17.69
N ALA A 26 -6.60 -31.07 -17.76
CA ALA A 26 -5.79 -30.49 -16.70
C ALA A 26 -6.46 -29.13 -16.38
N LYS A 27 -7.23 -29.10 -15.33
CA LYS A 27 -7.59 -27.81 -14.72
C LYS A 27 -6.22 -27.18 -14.48
N GLU A 28 -5.88 -26.17 -15.28
CA GLU A 28 -4.77 -25.29 -14.96
C GLU A 28 -4.91 -25.01 -13.47
N LYS A 29 -3.92 -25.45 -12.68
CA LYS A 29 -3.85 -25.07 -11.27
C LYS A 29 -3.66 -23.55 -11.29
N THR A 30 -4.76 -22.82 -11.18
CA THR A 30 -4.68 -21.37 -10.95
C THR A 30 -3.95 -21.20 -9.63
N ASN A 31 -2.78 -20.57 -9.68
CA ASN A 31 -2.06 -20.24 -8.48
C ASN A 31 -2.78 -19.06 -7.83
N LYS A 32 -3.53 -19.35 -6.79
CA LYS A 32 -4.23 -18.31 -6.02
C LYS A 32 -3.21 -17.48 -5.22
N LEU A 33 -3.35 -16.16 -5.29
CA LEU A 33 -2.56 -15.20 -4.56
C LEU A 33 -3.49 -14.24 -3.80
N VAL A 34 -3.38 -14.22 -2.47
CA VAL A 34 -4.21 -13.38 -1.59
C VAL A 34 -3.39 -12.17 -1.15
N VAL A 35 -3.82 -10.97 -1.54
CA VAL A 35 -3.12 -9.72 -1.25
C VAL A 35 -3.99 -8.79 -0.43
N GLY A 36 -3.49 -8.36 0.74
CA GLY A 36 -4.11 -7.34 1.58
C GLY A 36 -3.76 -5.94 1.07
N ALA A 37 -4.73 -5.04 1.02
CA ALA A 37 -4.51 -3.68 0.51
C ALA A 37 -5.38 -2.64 1.23
N SER A 38 -4.93 -1.37 1.25
CA SER A 38 -5.83 -0.25 1.54
C SER A 38 -6.81 -0.08 0.39
N ASN A 39 -7.98 0.50 0.67
CA ASN A 39 -9.06 0.62 -0.29
C ASN A 39 -8.64 1.40 -1.55
N VAL A 40 -8.14 2.63 -1.36
CA VAL A 40 -7.65 3.53 -2.43
C VAL A 40 -6.25 4.02 -2.06
N PRO A 41 -5.28 4.08 -2.96
CA PRO A 41 -5.28 3.65 -4.36
C PRO A 41 -4.96 2.15 -4.55
N HIS A 42 -4.51 1.46 -3.52
CA HIS A 42 -3.85 0.16 -3.59
C HIS A 42 -4.75 -0.95 -4.16
N ALA A 43 -5.97 -1.12 -3.61
CA ALA A 43 -6.90 -2.14 -4.11
C ALA A 43 -7.35 -1.82 -5.54
N GLU A 44 -7.54 -0.54 -5.90
CA GLU A 44 -7.89 -0.15 -7.27
C GLU A 44 -6.78 -0.47 -8.27
N ILE A 45 -5.51 -0.27 -7.90
CA ILE A 45 -4.35 -0.63 -8.72
C ILE A 45 -4.28 -2.16 -8.87
N LEU A 46 -4.53 -2.92 -7.81
CA LEU A 46 -4.60 -4.39 -7.86
C LEU A 46 -5.75 -4.88 -8.74
N GLU A 47 -6.92 -4.26 -8.69
CA GLU A 47 -8.06 -4.62 -9.56
C GLU A 47 -7.72 -4.39 -11.04
N GLN A 48 -6.96 -3.33 -11.37
CA GLN A 48 -6.45 -3.09 -12.71
C GLN A 48 -5.43 -4.16 -13.15
N ALA A 49 -4.60 -4.65 -12.23
CA ALA A 49 -3.62 -5.70 -12.50
C ALA A 49 -4.26 -7.11 -12.63
N LYS A 50 -5.42 -7.34 -12.03
CA LYS A 50 -6.09 -8.64 -11.92
C LYS A 50 -6.30 -9.36 -13.25
N PRO A 51 -6.82 -8.72 -14.33
CA PRO A 51 -6.95 -9.38 -15.63
C PRO A 51 -5.60 -9.80 -16.22
N ILE A 52 -4.56 -8.98 -16.08
CA ILE A 52 -3.21 -9.27 -16.58
C ILE A 52 -2.61 -10.46 -15.83
N LEU A 53 -2.79 -10.51 -14.50
CA LEU A 53 -2.36 -11.65 -13.68
C LEU A 53 -3.08 -12.93 -14.05
N LYS A 54 -4.39 -12.84 -14.33
CA LYS A 54 -5.20 -14.00 -14.77
C LYS A 54 -4.68 -14.60 -16.08
N GLU A 55 -4.31 -13.77 -17.06
CA GLU A 55 -3.69 -14.24 -18.31
C GLU A 55 -2.36 -14.95 -18.07
N LYS A 56 -1.66 -14.62 -16.97
CA LYS A 56 -0.43 -15.28 -16.52
C LYS A 56 -0.67 -16.51 -15.61
N GLY A 57 -1.94 -16.94 -15.47
CA GLY A 57 -2.32 -18.10 -14.66
C GLY A 57 -2.36 -17.86 -13.15
N ILE A 58 -2.44 -16.59 -12.71
CA ILE A 58 -2.54 -16.19 -11.31
C ILE A 58 -3.94 -15.68 -11.03
N GLU A 59 -4.63 -16.29 -10.05
CA GLU A 59 -5.93 -15.85 -9.54
C GLU A 59 -5.69 -14.93 -8.33
N LEU A 60 -5.83 -13.62 -8.55
CA LEU A 60 -5.66 -12.62 -7.50
C LEU A 60 -6.95 -12.47 -6.68
N GLU A 61 -6.84 -12.67 -5.37
CA GLU A 61 -7.86 -12.27 -4.38
C GLU A 61 -7.35 -11.05 -3.61
N ILE A 62 -8.19 -10.03 -3.50
CA ILE A 62 -7.87 -8.76 -2.83
C ILE A 62 -8.68 -8.68 -1.55
N VAL A 63 -8.01 -8.48 -0.42
CA VAL A 63 -8.63 -8.25 0.89
C VAL A 63 -8.35 -6.80 1.31
N THR A 64 -9.42 -6.00 1.46
CA THR A 64 -9.27 -4.58 1.81
C THR A 64 -9.28 -4.36 3.31
N PHE A 65 -8.46 -3.41 3.76
CA PHE A 65 -8.33 -2.99 5.15
C PHE A 65 -8.51 -1.47 5.26
N GLN A 66 -9.05 -1.02 6.40
CA GLN A 66 -9.32 0.39 6.67
C GLN A 66 -8.29 1.02 7.64
N ASP A 67 -7.34 0.23 8.14
CA ASP A 67 -6.30 0.63 9.08
C ASP A 67 -4.92 0.13 8.64
N TYR A 68 -3.86 0.59 9.30
CA TYR A 68 -2.49 0.21 8.97
C TYR A 68 -1.93 -0.95 9.82
N VAL A 69 -2.67 -1.44 10.82
CA VAL A 69 -2.20 -2.48 11.76
C VAL A 69 -2.55 -3.88 11.25
N LEU A 70 -3.80 -4.06 10.85
CA LEU A 70 -4.35 -5.37 10.48
C LEU A 70 -3.66 -6.01 9.26
N PRO A 71 -3.26 -5.29 8.19
CA PRO A 71 -2.62 -5.94 7.04
C PRO A 71 -1.32 -6.66 7.37
N ASN A 72 -0.48 -6.10 8.25
CA ASN A 72 0.75 -6.74 8.69
C ASN A 72 0.48 -7.93 9.62
N LYS A 73 -0.52 -7.81 10.49
CA LYS A 73 -0.95 -8.91 11.33
C LYS A 73 -1.46 -10.09 10.50
N ALA A 74 -2.34 -9.86 9.53
CA ALA A 74 -2.88 -10.89 8.64
C ALA A 74 -1.79 -11.55 7.78
N LEU A 75 -0.76 -10.77 7.36
CA LEU A 75 0.41 -11.33 6.67
C LEU A 75 1.23 -12.25 7.59
N ALA A 76 1.45 -11.85 8.84
CA ALA A 76 2.16 -12.67 9.83
C ALA A 76 1.40 -13.96 10.15
N ASP A 77 0.07 -13.87 10.28
CA ASP A 77 -0.83 -14.99 10.58
C ASP A 77 -1.05 -15.92 9.36
N LYS A 78 -0.43 -15.61 8.20
CA LYS A 78 -0.53 -16.37 6.93
C LYS A 78 -1.94 -16.37 6.31
N GLU A 79 -2.75 -15.39 6.64
CA GLU A 79 -4.05 -15.16 6.01
C GLU A 79 -3.88 -14.47 4.64
N LEU A 80 -2.76 -13.78 4.44
CA LEU A 80 -2.34 -13.14 3.20
C LEU A 80 -1.03 -13.76 2.68
N ASP A 81 -0.83 -13.72 1.37
CA ASP A 81 0.46 -14.02 0.73
C ASP A 81 1.36 -12.78 0.67
N ALA A 82 0.77 -11.61 0.47
CA ALA A 82 1.44 -10.32 0.42
C ALA A 82 0.52 -9.23 0.96
N ASN A 83 1.08 -8.06 1.28
CA ASN A 83 0.27 -6.85 1.42
C ASN A 83 0.84 -5.69 0.60
N TYR A 84 -0.06 -4.76 0.26
CA TYR A 84 0.19 -3.56 -0.52
C TYR A 84 -0.59 -2.39 0.09
N PHE A 85 0.03 -1.65 1.03
CA PHE A 85 -0.60 -0.54 1.75
C PHE A 85 0.41 0.38 2.41
N GLN A 86 1.68 -0.03 2.51
CA GLN A 86 2.69 0.58 3.35
C GLN A 86 3.93 0.97 2.57
N HIS A 87 4.63 1.96 3.09
CA HIS A 87 5.95 2.40 2.60
C HIS A 87 7.09 1.78 3.41
N ILE A 88 8.31 1.87 2.87
CA ILE A 88 9.51 1.24 3.47
C ILE A 88 9.73 1.63 4.94
N PRO A 89 9.73 2.92 5.35
CA PRO A 89 9.95 3.27 6.75
C PRO A 89 8.89 2.71 7.71
N TYR A 90 7.62 2.58 7.26
CA TYR A 90 6.58 1.96 8.08
C TYR A 90 6.83 0.45 8.24
N LEU A 91 7.18 -0.26 7.16
CA LEU A 91 7.54 -1.68 7.23
C LEU A 91 8.67 -1.91 8.24
N GLU A 92 9.75 -1.11 8.17
CA GLU A 92 10.90 -1.22 9.08
C GLU A 92 10.51 -0.97 10.54
N ALA A 93 9.65 0.03 10.80
CA ALA A 93 9.15 0.32 12.14
C ALA A 93 8.31 -0.84 12.68
N GLN A 94 7.40 -1.40 11.87
CA GLN A 94 6.54 -2.52 12.26
C GLN A 94 7.34 -3.81 12.50
N MET A 95 8.34 -4.09 11.68
CA MET A 95 9.25 -5.22 11.90
C MET A 95 10.00 -5.10 13.22
N LYS A 96 10.48 -3.90 13.55
CA LYS A 96 11.18 -3.64 14.80
C LYS A 96 10.28 -3.75 16.02
N GLU A 97 9.06 -3.23 15.94
CA GLU A 97 8.11 -3.16 17.05
C GLU A 97 7.48 -4.52 17.37
N HIS A 98 7.07 -5.24 16.32
CA HIS A 98 6.31 -6.49 16.47
C HIS A 98 7.13 -7.76 16.21
N GLY A 99 8.39 -7.63 15.78
CA GLY A 99 9.25 -8.77 15.49
C GLY A 99 8.86 -9.52 14.21
N TYR A 100 8.17 -8.85 13.26
CA TYR A 100 7.84 -9.46 11.98
C TYR A 100 9.09 -9.73 11.14
N ASP A 101 9.14 -10.88 10.47
CA ASP A 101 10.21 -11.24 9.52
C ASP A 101 9.68 -11.09 8.09
N PHE A 102 9.54 -9.82 7.67
CA PHE A 102 9.03 -9.43 6.35
C PHE A 102 10.16 -8.91 5.46
N VAL A 103 9.90 -8.90 4.16
CA VAL A 103 10.79 -8.29 3.17
C VAL A 103 9.99 -7.47 2.15
N ASN A 104 10.63 -6.43 1.62
CA ASN A 104 10.14 -5.68 0.48
C ASN A 104 10.40 -6.48 -0.80
N ALA A 105 9.35 -6.94 -1.48
CA ALA A 105 9.44 -7.65 -2.74
C ALA A 105 9.53 -6.71 -3.96
N GLY A 106 9.11 -5.45 -3.82
CA GLY A 106 9.23 -4.43 -4.87
C GLY A 106 8.48 -3.15 -4.56
N GLY A 107 9.05 -2.01 -4.96
CA GLY A 107 8.43 -0.69 -4.88
C GLY A 107 7.50 -0.43 -6.05
N ILE A 108 6.35 0.22 -5.81
CA ILE A 108 5.32 0.40 -6.83
C ILE A 108 5.04 1.88 -7.10
N HIS A 109 4.78 2.68 -6.05
CA HIS A 109 4.42 4.10 -6.20
C HIS A 109 4.78 4.92 -4.96
N ILE A 110 4.66 6.23 -5.08
CA ILE A 110 4.81 7.18 -3.99
C ILE A 110 3.48 7.91 -3.81
N GLU A 111 3.10 8.15 -2.56
CA GLU A 111 1.96 8.94 -2.16
C GLU A 111 2.45 10.15 -1.36
N PRO A 112 2.65 11.33 -1.96
CA PRO A 112 3.04 12.52 -1.23
C PRO A 112 2.00 12.88 -0.17
N ILE A 113 2.44 13.09 1.08
CA ILE A 113 1.54 13.51 2.16
C ILE A 113 1.16 14.98 1.99
N GLY A 114 -0.10 15.33 2.29
CA GLY A 114 -0.61 16.68 2.15
C GLY A 114 -0.88 17.37 3.49
N VAL A 115 -0.70 18.68 3.50
CA VAL A 115 -1.14 19.59 4.57
C VAL A 115 -2.46 20.22 4.18
N TYR A 116 -3.49 20.03 4.96
CA TYR A 116 -4.84 20.52 4.68
C TYR A 116 -5.26 21.56 5.70
N SER A 117 -5.87 22.65 5.25
CA SER A 117 -6.44 23.67 6.10
C SER A 117 -7.72 24.23 5.51
N LYS A 118 -8.73 24.47 6.36
CA LYS A 118 -9.94 25.22 5.98
C LYS A 118 -9.82 26.71 6.27
N LYS A 119 -8.80 27.10 7.04
CA LYS A 119 -8.61 28.46 7.56
C LYS A 119 -7.60 29.24 6.75
N TYR A 120 -6.56 28.56 6.24
CA TYR A 120 -5.41 29.18 5.59
C TYR A 120 -5.20 28.59 4.21
N LYS A 121 -4.60 29.38 3.31
CA LYS A 121 -4.35 28.97 1.91
C LYS A 121 -2.90 28.61 1.64
N SER A 122 -2.01 28.88 2.57
CA SER A 122 -0.60 28.51 2.50
C SER A 122 0.00 28.31 3.90
N LEU A 123 1.17 27.68 3.97
CA LEU A 123 1.89 27.49 5.24
C LEU A 123 2.39 28.81 5.82
N GLU A 124 2.66 29.83 4.99
CA GLU A 124 3.11 31.15 5.40
C GLU A 124 2.01 31.90 6.18
N GLU A 125 0.74 31.64 5.86
CA GLU A 125 -0.42 32.26 6.52
C GLU A 125 -0.70 31.68 7.92
N LEU A 126 -0.08 30.55 8.29
CA LEU A 126 -0.25 29.95 9.61
C LEU A 126 0.17 30.96 10.71
N PRO A 127 -0.68 31.22 11.72
CA PRO A 127 -0.36 32.16 12.79
C PRO A 127 0.70 31.60 13.74
N ASN A 128 1.23 32.53 14.57
CA ASN A 128 2.05 32.11 15.70
C ASN A 128 1.22 31.25 16.67
N GLY A 129 1.75 30.09 17.08
CA GLY A 129 1.05 29.13 17.92
C GLY A 129 0.05 28.25 17.15
N ALA A 130 0.11 28.21 15.80
CA ALA A 130 -0.78 27.38 15.00
C ALA A 130 -0.69 25.91 15.41
N LYS A 131 -1.86 25.25 15.53
CA LYS A 131 -2.01 23.85 15.88
C LYS A 131 -1.92 22.99 14.62
N ILE A 132 -0.92 22.12 14.59
CA ILE A 132 -0.65 21.14 13.52
C ILE A 132 -1.04 19.76 14.03
N ILE A 133 -2.06 19.15 13.42
CA ILE A 133 -2.54 17.81 13.79
C ILE A 133 -1.97 16.81 12.80
N MET A 134 -1.38 15.74 13.31
CA MET A 134 -0.75 14.68 12.52
C MET A 134 -1.01 13.30 13.12
N SER A 135 -0.69 12.23 12.37
CA SER A 135 -0.97 10.88 12.82
C SER A 135 -0.05 10.46 13.98
N ASN A 136 -0.52 9.49 14.76
CA ASN A 136 0.27 8.79 15.77
C ASN A 136 1.29 7.81 15.16
N SER A 137 1.32 7.66 13.84
CA SER A 137 2.32 6.86 13.14
C SER A 137 3.67 7.56 13.14
N VAL A 138 4.57 7.14 14.03
CA VAL A 138 5.93 7.70 14.13
C VAL A 138 6.70 7.60 12.81
N ALA A 139 6.40 6.58 11.99
CA ALA A 139 7.02 6.42 10.68
C ALA A 139 6.70 7.55 9.68
N ASP A 140 5.61 8.32 9.92
CA ASP A 140 5.25 9.49 9.11
C ASP A 140 5.81 10.81 9.69
N HIS A 141 6.23 10.83 10.97
CA HIS A 141 6.70 12.07 11.59
C HIS A 141 7.89 12.65 10.83
N GLY A 142 8.86 11.79 10.46
CA GLY A 142 10.07 12.23 9.77
C GLY A 142 9.78 12.93 8.43
N ARG A 143 8.86 12.41 7.60
CA ARG A 143 8.48 13.04 6.33
C ARG A 143 7.78 14.39 6.53
N ILE A 144 6.89 14.45 7.51
CA ILE A 144 6.15 15.66 7.86
C ILE A 144 7.12 16.77 8.30
N LEU A 145 7.98 16.46 9.26
CA LEU A 145 8.94 17.41 9.80
C LEU A 145 9.96 17.86 8.76
N SER A 146 10.44 16.94 7.90
CA SER A 146 11.33 17.28 6.78
C SER A 146 10.67 18.24 5.80
N MET A 147 9.41 18.01 5.44
CA MET A 147 8.65 18.94 4.59
C MET A 147 8.51 20.33 5.24
N LEU A 148 8.19 20.40 6.54
CA LEU A 148 8.08 21.67 7.25
C LEU A 148 9.41 22.41 7.38
N GLU A 149 10.53 21.67 7.52
CA GLU A 149 11.88 22.23 7.49
C GLU A 149 12.23 22.77 6.11
N GLU A 150 11.97 22.04 5.03
CA GLU A 150 12.18 22.49 3.65
C GLU A 150 11.39 23.76 3.31
N LYS A 151 10.23 23.92 3.94
CA LYS A 151 9.40 25.13 3.81
C LYS A 151 9.80 26.24 4.79
N GLY A 152 10.85 26.05 5.60
CA GLY A 152 11.39 27.06 6.52
C GLY A 152 10.54 27.34 7.74
N LEU A 153 9.61 26.46 8.11
CA LEU A 153 8.73 26.62 9.28
C LEU A 153 9.36 26.13 10.58
N ILE A 154 10.27 25.18 10.49
CA ILE A 154 11.03 24.62 11.61
C ILE A 154 12.47 24.34 11.18
N LYS A 155 13.33 24.03 12.14
CA LYS A 155 14.65 23.45 11.90
C LYS A 155 14.81 22.21 12.76
N LEU A 156 15.28 21.15 12.16
CA LEU A 156 15.63 19.91 12.84
C LEU A 156 17.09 19.95 13.31
N LYS A 157 17.39 19.15 14.31
CA LYS A 157 18.74 18.93 14.81
C LYS A 157 19.67 18.44 13.70
N ASP A 158 20.88 19.03 13.65
CA ASP A 158 21.88 18.62 12.66
C ASP A 158 22.23 17.14 12.78
N GLY A 159 22.28 16.45 11.64
CA GLY A 159 22.65 15.04 11.54
C GLY A 159 21.59 14.04 11.98
N VAL A 160 20.35 14.47 12.26
CA VAL A 160 19.24 13.55 12.51
C VAL A 160 18.90 12.75 11.23
N ASP A 161 18.63 11.46 11.39
CA ASP A 161 18.03 10.67 10.32
C ASP A 161 16.61 11.17 10.06
N LYS A 162 16.40 11.87 8.94
CA LYS A 162 15.13 12.52 8.62
C LYS A 162 13.96 11.54 8.53
N THR A 163 14.20 10.25 8.25
CA THR A 163 13.13 9.24 8.22
C THR A 163 12.67 8.80 9.61
N LYS A 164 13.44 9.17 10.67
CA LYS A 164 13.20 8.81 12.08
C LYS A 164 13.01 10.03 12.97
N ALA A 165 13.05 11.24 12.41
CA ALA A 165 12.89 12.46 13.17
C ALA A 165 11.52 12.52 13.86
N THR A 166 11.51 13.06 15.08
CA THR A 166 10.32 13.28 15.89
C THR A 166 10.22 14.75 16.26
N VAL A 167 9.11 15.17 16.86
CA VAL A 167 8.93 16.55 17.33
C VAL A 167 9.99 17.00 18.34
N ASP A 168 10.61 16.04 19.06
CA ASP A 168 11.69 16.31 20.00
C ASP A 168 13.03 16.69 19.32
N ASP A 169 13.14 16.48 18.01
CA ASP A 169 14.31 16.85 17.21
C ASP A 169 14.21 18.28 16.63
N ILE A 170 13.12 18.98 16.90
CA ILE A 170 12.96 20.38 16.48
C ILE A 170 13.80 21.29 17.36
N VAL A 171 14.77 22.01 16.77
CA VAL A 171 15.64 22.95 17.47
C VAL A 171 15.25 24.42 17.25
N GLU A 172 14.57 24.74 16.14
CA GLU A 172 13.99 26.07 15.89
C GLU A 172 12.53 25.92 15.43
N ASN A 173 11.67 26.74 16.03
CA ASN A 173 10.24 26.79 15.73
C ASN A 173 9.77 28.25 15.81
N PRO A 174 10.11 29.09 14.80
CA PRO A 174 9.90 30.54 14.88
C PRO A 174 8.43 30.96 15.05
N LYS A 175 7.51 30.13 14.55
CA LYS A 175 6.06 30.40 14.68
C LYS A 175 5.46 29.73 15.93
N ASN A 176 6.26 29.10 16.79
CA ASN A 176 5.79 28.36 17.95
C ASN A 176 4.65 27.36 17.61
N LEU A 177 4.78 26.65 16.49
CA LEU A 177 3.80 25.65 16.06
C LEU A 177 3.60 24.61 17.14
N VAL A 178 2.35 24.24 17.40
CA VAL A 178 1.97 23.22 18.39
C VAL A 178 1.60 21.95 17.66
N PHE A 179 2.34 20.86 17.91
CA PHE A 179 2.11 19.58 17.26
C PHE A 179 1.25 18.66 18.13
N GLU A 180 0.13 18.19 17.57
CA GLU A 180 -0.69 17.10 18.11
C GLU A 180 -0.47 15.86 17.23
N ALA A 181 0.18 14.84 17.78
CA ALA A 181 0.65 13.65 17.07
C ALA A 181 0.09 12.35 17.67
N ASP A 182 -1.17 12.37 18.11
CA ASP A 182 -1.84 11.28 18.82
C ASP A 182 -3.11 10.77 18.13
N VAL A 183 -3.42 11.33 16.94
CA VAL A 183 -4.61 10.95 16.17
C VAL A 183 -4.31 9.74 15.29
N GLU A 184 -5.20 8.74 15.28
CA GLU A 184 -5.12 7.61 14.34
C GLU A 184 -5.27 8.14 12.90
N ALA A 185 -4.41 7.67 11.97
CA ALA A 185 -4.28 8.23 10.62
C ALA A 185 -5.60 8.25 9.83
N GLY A 186 -6.42 7.20 9.94
CA GLY A 186 -7.72 7.11 9.27
C GLY A 186 -8.76 8.12 9.77
N LEU A 187 -8.55 8.72 10.96
CA LEU A 187 -9.43 9.74 11.53
C LEU A 187 -9.08 11.17 11.07
N LEU A 188 -7.87 11.41 10.55
CA LEU A 188 -7.42 12.74 10.15
C LEU A 188 -8.31 13.44 9.12
N PRO A 189 -8.89 12.76 8.11
CA PRO A 189 -9.86 13.39 7.22
C PRO A 189 -11.11 13.91 7.96
N GLN A 190 -11.55 13.23 9.02
CA GLN A 190 -12.69 13.69 9.82
C GLN A 190 -12.31 14.89 10.68
N VAL A 191 -11.11 14.89 11.27
CA VAL A 191 -10.53 16.04 12.00
C VAL A 191 -10.52 17.28 11.10
N TYR A 192 -10.04 17.14 9.85
CA TYR A 192 -10.08 18.20 8.86
C TYR A 192 -11.53 18.63 8.52
N LYS A 193 -12.45 17.68 8.31
CA LYS A 193 -13.86 17.97 8.01
C LYS A 193 -14.52 18.76 9.15
N ASN A 194 -14.17 18.46 10.39
CA ASN A 194 -14.65 19.16 11.59
C ASN A 194 -13.98 20.54 11.80
N ASN A 195 -13.00 20.92 10.95
CA ASN A 195 -12.23 22.17 11.10
C ASN A 195 -11.47 22.26 12.42
N GLU A 196 -10.94 21.12 12.90
CA GLU A 196 -10.10 21.04 14.08
C GLU A 196 -8.65 21.40 13.71
N GLY A 197 -7.93 22.01 14.66
CA GLY A 197 -6.58 22.53 14.40
C GLY A 197 -6.52 23.69 13.41
N ASP A 198 -5.33 24.08 13.02
CA ASP A 198 -5.07 25.09 12.00
C ASP A 198 -4.58 24.45 10.69
N ALA A 199 -3.88 23.33 10.79
CA ALA A 199 -3.53 22.46 9.68
C ALA A 199 -3.58 20.99 10.11
N VAL A 200 -3.95 20.10 9.18
CA VAL A 200 -4.03 18.65 9.39
C VAL A 200 -3.21 17.96 8.31
N LEU A 201 -2.30 17.07 8.71
CA LEU A 201 -1.47 16.27 7.81
C LEU A 201 -2.21 14.97 7.49
N ILE A 202 -2.57 14.75 6.24
CA ILE A 202 -3.37 13.58 5.84
C ILE A 202 -2.61 12.77 4.80
N ASN A 203 -2.47 11.47 5.04
CA ASN A 203 -1.92 10.53 4.07
C ASN A 203 -2.81 10.46 2.83
N ALA A 204 -2.23 10.38 1.64
CA ALA A 204 -2.96 10.52 0.39
C ALA A 204 -4.06 9.45 0.20
N ASN A 205 -3.81 8.21 0.62
CA ASN A 205 -4.83 7.15 0.57
C ASN A 205 -6.08 7.48 1.39
N TYR A 206 -5.93 8.00 2.60
CA TYR A 206 -7.08 8.42 3.43
C TYR A 206 -7.74 9.69 2.91
N ALA A 207 -6.98 10.60 2.32
CA ALA A 207 -7.54 11.77 1.66
C ALA A 207 -8.41 11.37 0.46
N LEU A 208 -7.92 10.48 -0.41
CA LEU A 208 -8.66 9.91 -1.54
C LEU A 208 -9.93 9.18 -1.08
N ASP A 209 -9.82 8.31 -0.08
CA ASP A 209 -10.95 7.56 0.47
C ASP A 209 -12.03 8.48 1.08
N ALA A 210 -11.62 9.61 1.63
CA ALA A 210 -12.51 10.65 2.15
C ALA A 210 -13.10 11.59 1.08
N GLY A 211 -12.73 11.40 -0.21
CA GLY A 211 -13.19 12.20 -1.34
C GLY A 211 -12.48 13.55 -1.50
N LEU A 212 -11.29 13.71 -0.90
CA LEU A 212 -10.41 14.85 -1.15
C LEU A 212 -9.54 14.58 -2.39
N ASP A 213 -9.05 15.64 -3.02
CA ASP A 213 -8.09 15.57 -4.13
C ASP A 213 -6.69 15.94 -3.60
N PRO A 214 -5.80 14.95 -3.33
CA PRO A 214 -4.48 15.24 -2.77
C PRO A 214 -3.57 16.07 -3.69
N ALA A 215 -3.92 16.20 -4.98
CA ALA A 215 -3.18 17.04 -5.91
C ALA A 215 -3.63 18.52 -5.88
N LYS A 216 -4.81 18.84 -5.30
CA LYS A 216 -5.41 20.20 -5.39
C LYS A 216 -5.83 20.79 -4.05
N ASP A 217 -6.35 19.95 -3.13
CA ASP A 217 -6.95 20.44 -1.89
C ASP A 217 -5.93 20.82 -0.81
N PRO A 218 -4.71 20.24 -0.74
CA PRO A 218 -3.72 20.63 0.26
C PRO A 218 -3.19 22.04 0.04
N ILE A 219 -2.88 22.73 1.14
CA ILE A 219 -2.14 24.01 1.13
C ILE A 219 -0.63 23.81 0.92
N ALA A 220 -0.13 22.61 1.13
CA ALA A 220 1.22 22.17 0.80
C ALA A 220 1.26 20.64 0.63
N VAL A 221 2.19 20.17 -0.18
CA VAL A 221 2.40 18.75 -0.46
C VAL A 221 3.89 18.44 -0.34
N GLU A 222 4.20 17.25 0.15
CA GLU A 222 5.55 16.69 0.19
C GLU A 222 6.14 16.56 -1.22
N SER A 223 7.45 16.79 -1.36
CA SER A 223 8.14 16.56 -2.63
C SER A 223 8.21 15.05 -2.96
N PRO A 224 7.88 14.65 -4.19
CA PRO A 224 8.11 13.28 -4.63
C PRO A 224 9.56 12.98 -4.99
N GLU A 225 10.42 14.02 -5.11
CA GLU A 225 11.81 13.87 -5.52
C GLU A 225 12.67 13.28 -4.39
N ASN A 226 13.43 12.22 -4.70
CA ASN A 226 14.27 11.49 -3.73
C ASN A 226 13.50 11.03 -2.48
N ASN A 227 12.22 10.73 -2.65
CA ASN A 227 11.32 10.38 -1.56
C ASN A 227 11.51 8.91 -1.15
N PRO A 228 11.91 8.62 0.12
CA PRO A 228 12.14 7.25 0.58
C PRO A 228 10.83 6.50 0.92
N TYR A 229 9.68 7.18 0.88
CA TYR A 229 8.37 6.62 1.29
C TYR A 229 7.67 5.91 0.13
N VAL A 230 8.43 5.07 -0.59
CA VAL A 230 7.89 4.23 -1.66
C VAL A 230 6.95 3.19 -1.08
N ASN A 231 5.73 3.11 -1.60
CA ASN A 231 4.76 2.07 -1.30
C ASN A 231 5.16 0.77 -1.98
N ILE A 232 5.11 -0.34 -1.26
CA ILE A 232 5.75 -1.60 -1.60
C ILE A 232 4.79 -2.78 -1.54
N ILE A 233 5.17 -3.86 -2.21
CA ILE A 233 4.68 -5.20 -1.93
C ILE A 233 5.53 -5.79 -0.81
N ALA A 234 4.92 -6.02 0.35
CA ALA A 234 5.59 -6.71 1.47
C ALA A 234 5.13 -8.16 1.55
N VAL A 235 6.07 -9.06 1.84
CA VAL A 235 5.84 -10.49 1.99
C VAL A 235 6.61 -11.02 3.19
N ARG A 236 6.30 -12.23 3.66
CA ARG A 236 7.14 -12.94 4.63
C ARG A 236 8.48 -13.29 3.99
N LYS A 237 9.54 -13.27 4.77
CA LYS A 237 10.89 -13.62 4.32
C LYS A 237 10.93 -15.04 3.73
N GLY A 238 11.47 -15.15 2.53
CA GLY A 238 11.52 -16.37 1.71
C GLY A 238 10.41 -16.43 0.66
N ASP A 239 9.27 -15.76 0.87
CA ASP A 239 8.18 -15.71 -0.11
C ASP A 239 8.49 -14.78 -1.31
N GLU A 240 9.47 -13.86 -1.20
CA GLU A 240 9.90 -12.96 -2.28
C GLU A 240 10.43 -13.69 -3.51
N THR A 241 10.85 -14.95 -3.35
CA THR A 241 11.34 -15.78 -4.45
C THR A 241 10.23 -16.55 -5.17
N ARG A 242 9.01 -16.55 -4.65
CA ARG A 242 7.86 -17.20 -5.27
C ARG A 242 7.55 -16.54 -6.62
N LYS A 243 7.33 -17.37 -7.64
CA LYS A 243 7.05 -16.90 -9.00
C LYS A 243 5.81 -15.99 -9.06
N GLU A 244 4.77 -16.30 -8.28
CA GLU A 244 3.54 -15.54 -8.22
C GLU A 244 3.80 -14.12 -7.67
N ILE A 245 4.65 -13.99 -6.64
CA ILE A 245 5.04 -12.69 -6.06
C ILE A 245 5.87 -11.88 -7.06
N GLN A 246 6.86 -12.50 -7.70
CA GLN A 246 7.66 -11.84 -8.72
C GLN A 246 6.81 -11.36 -9.88
N THR A 247 5.87 -12.19 -10.34
CA THR A 247 4.94 -11.82 -11.43
C THR A 247 4.00 -10.69 -10.99
N LEU A 248 3.51 -10.69 -9.74
CA LEU A 248 2.72 -9.58 -9.20
C LEU A 248 3.49 -8.26 -9.28
N VAL A 249 4.73 -8.23 -8.78
CA VAL A 249 5.58 -7.04 -8.81
C VAL A 249 5.86 -6.58 -10.25
N GLU A 250 6.21 -7.51 -11.15
CA GLU A 250 6.44 -7.20 -12.57
C GLU A 250 5.22 -6.56 -13.23
N VAL A 251 4.02 -7.09 -12.97
CA VAL A 251 2.77 -6.55 -13.50
C VAL A 251 2.49 -5.17 -12.94
N LEU A 252 2.61 -4.98 -11.61
CA LEU A 252 2.39 -3.68 -10.98
C LEU A 252 3.41 -2.61 -11.45
N GLN A 253 4.61 -3.02 -11.83
CA GLN A 253 5.64 -2.13 -12.40
C GLN A 253 5.57 -2.03 -13.93
N SER A 254 4.60 -2.69 -14.58
CA SER A 254 4.44 -2.61 -16.04
C SER A 254 3.97 -1.22 -16.47
N LYS A 255 4.27 -0.90 -17.74
CA LYS A 255 3.86 0.38 -18.32
C LYS A 255 2.35 0.58 -18.25
N ASP A 256 1.55 -0.46 -18.46
CA ASP A 256 0.09 -0.38 -18.46
C ASP A 256 -0.45 0.04 -17.09
N ILE A 257 0.11 -0.51 -16.01
CA ILE A 257 -0.29 -0.14 -14.65
C ILE A 257 0.26 1.24 -14.26
N GLN A 258 1.46 1.58 -14.67
CA GLN A 258 2.03 2.90 -14.40
C GLN A 258 1.27 4.00 -15.13
N ASP A 259 0.88 3.79 -16.38
CA ASP A 259 0.05 4.73 -17.14
C ASP A 259 -1.33 4.89 -16.46
N PHE A 260 -1.95 3.79 -16.02
CA PHE A 260 -3.19 3.84 -15.26
C PHE A 260 -3.06 4.70 -13.99
N ILE A 261 -1.97 4.52 -13.21
CA ILE A 261 -1.72 5.32 -12.01
C ILE A 261 -1.64 6.82 -12.36
N LEU A 262 -0.87 7.17 -13.39
CA LEU A 262 -0.69 8.56 -13.82
C LEU A 262 -2.01 9.19 -14.28
N GLU A 263 -2.78 8.48 -15.09
CA GLU A 263 -4.04 8.96 -15.64
C GLU A 263 -5.12 9.10 -14.55
N LYS A 264 -5.23 8.09 -13.67
CA LYS A 264 -6.30 8.06 -12.67
C LYS A 264 -6.09 9.04 -11.54
N TYR A 265 -4.88 9.14 -11.00
CA TYR A 265 -4.61 9.90 -9.78
C TYR A 265 -3.98 11.27 -10.02
N ASN A 266 -3.66 11.62 -11.27
CA ASN A 266 -3.26 12.96 -11.71
C ASN A 266 -2.24 13.66 -10.78
N GLY A 267 -1.23 12.92 -10.32
CA GLY A 267 -0.15 13.41 -9.44
C GLY A 267 -0.37 13.18 -7.94
N ALA A 268 -1.56 12.77 -7.50
CA ALA A 268 -1.79 12.36 -6.11
C ALA A 268 -1.09 11.03 -5.77
N VAL A 269 -0.90 10.18 -6.77
CA VAL A 269 -0.15 8.93 -6.71
C VAL A 269 0.81 8.90 -7.89
N ILE A 270 2.08 8.62 -7.63
CA ILE A 270 3.16 8.75 -8.62
C ILE A 270 3.90 7.41 -8.71
N PRO A 271 4.00 6.79 -9.90
CA PRO A 271 4.77 5.56 -10.06
C PRO A 271 6.20 5.73 -9.55
N ALA A 272 6.70 4.72 -8.80
CA ALA A 272 8.10 4.72 -8.40
C ALA A 272 8.99 4.49 -9.63
N THR A 273 9.97 5.36 -9.82
CA THR A 273 11.00 5.15 -10.85
C THR A 273 11.90 3.99 -10.45
N LYS A 274 12.23 3.13 -11.43
CA LYS A 274 13.18 2.03 -11.24
C LYS A 274 14.60 2.55 -11.03
#